data_167ca85c6ed39774e84b665e7eee9eca
#
_entry.id   167ca85c6ed39774e84b665e7eee9eca
#
_cell.length_a   1.000
_cell.length_b   1.000
_cell.length_c   1.000
_cell.angle_alpha   90.00
_cell.angle_beta   90.00
_cell.angle_gamma   90.00
#
_symmetry.space_group_name_H-M   'P 1'
#
loop_
_entity.id
_entity.type
_entity.pdbx_description
1 polymer ?
#
loop_
_entity_poly.entity_id
_entity_poly.type
_entity_poly.pdbx_seq_one_letter_code
_entity_poly.pdbx_strand_id
1 'polypeptide(L)'
;IASQDGTIKLFSGGSQIKSLVPLIDVARCFKFMEEREDIKCQLFNLTKDTITVKEVALLCKKYNSKISLRETNDEVPNLGFSLSNKKILKTGFNFLYSLDESIREMIAKWSKVNIPKELEHVRKGEKEFVDFRGKISNHELPEPINLIGLIDSKKGTTRANHYHPVQEQKCLVTKGQFISVYQDLLNKNSPKITHVVNEGDLIVTKPNTAHTM
;
A
#
# COMPACT_ATOMS: atom_id res chain seq x y z
N ILE A 1 -1.56 21.36 3.90
CA ILE A 1 -1.63 21.23 5.37
C ILE A 1 -1.01 19.90 5.78
N ALA A 2 -1.40 18.76 5.22
CA ALA A 2 -0.90 17.44 5.63
C ALA A 2 0.63 17.28 5.49
N SER A 3 1.25 17.96 4.53
CA SER A 3 2.70 17.98 4.33
C SER A 3 3.40 19.15 5.04
N GLN A 4 2.64 20.05 5.63
CA GLN A 4 3.13 21.21 6.38
C GLN A 4 2.55 21.13 7.78
N ASP A 5 3.34 21.46 8.79
CA ASP A 5 2.84 21.49 10.16
C ASP A 5 1.70 22.51 10.25
N GLY A 6 0.58 22.12 10.83
CA GLY A 6 -0.58 23.00 10.92
C GLY A 6 -1.85 22.34 11.44
N THR A 7 -2.94 23.12 11.41
CA THR A 7 -4.25 22.68 11.89
C THR A 7 -5.16 22.33 10.71
N ILE A 8 -5.70 21.10 10.70
CA ILE A 8 -6.78 20.71 9.81
C ILE A 8 -8.10 21.01 10.50
N LYS A 9 -8.89 21.92 9.91
CA LYS A 9 -10.25 22.21 10.37
C LYS A 9 -11.21 21.16 9.82
N LEU A 10 -12.00 20.57 10.71
CA LEU A 10 -13.01 19.58 10.40
C LEU A 10 -14.39 20.22 10.54
N PHE A 11 -14.94 20.75 9.45
CA PHE A 11 -16.28 21.33 9.41
C PHE A 11 -17.32 20.24 9.68
N SER A 12 -18.32 20.56 10.50
CA SER A 12 -19.32 19.57 10.96
C SER A 12 -18.69 18.26 11.46
N GLY A 13 -17.61 18.39 12.27
CA GLY A 13 -16.87 17.25 12.79
C GLY A 13 -16.15 16.39 11.73
N GLY A 14 -16.10 16.85 10.47
CA GLY A 14 -15.49 16.11 9.35
C GLY A 14 -16.34 14.95 8.83
N SER A 15 -17.66 15.01 9.00
CA SER A 15 -18.63 13.96 8.57
C SER A 15 -18.81 13.84 7.06
N GLN A 16 -18.29 14.79 6.28
CA GLN A 16 -18.37 14.75 4.82
C GLN A 16 -17.77 13.48 4.24
N ILE A 17 -18.52 12.84 3.35
CA ILE A 17 -18.09 11.62 2.64
C ILE A 17 -17.31 11.99 1.37
N LYS A 18 -16.22 11.30 1.12
CA LYS A 18 -15.40 11.41 -0.10
C LYS A 18 -15.18 10.03 -0.71
N SER A 19 -15.33 9.98 -2.03
CA SER A 19 -14.97 8.79 -2.81
C SER A 19 -13.58 9.01 -3.39
N LEU A 20 -12.60 8.26 -2.90
CA LEU A 20 -11.19 8.45 -3.19
C LEU A 20 -10.60 7.25 -3.96
N VAL A 21 -9.52 7.53 -4.67
CA VAL A 21 -8.73 6.54 -5.39
C VAL A 21 -7.26 6.94 -5.35
N PRO A 22 -6.32 6.02 -5.11
CA PRO A 22 -4.90 6.26 -5.22
C PRO A 22 -4.50 6.70 -6.64
N LEU A 23 -3.64 7.72 -6.75
CA LEU A 23 -3.23 8.28 -8.04
C LEU A 23 -2.60 7.24 -8.97
N ILE A 24 -1.84 6.31 -8.41
CA ILE A 24 -1.21 5.24 -9.20
C ILE A 24 -2.28 4.32 -9.80
N ASP A 25 -3.35 4.02 -9.08
CA ASP A 25 -4.46 3.23 -9.62
C ASP A 25 -5.23 4.00 -10.72
N VAL A 26 -5.26 5.33 -10.66
CA VAL A 26 -5.79 6.14 -11.78
C VAL A 26 -4.94 5.93 -13.04
N ALA A 27 -3.62 6.05 -12.93
CA ALA A 27 -2.71 5.85 -14.05
C ALA A 27 -2.80 4.42 -14.62
N ARG A 28 -2.89 3.42 -13.75
CA ARG A 28 -3.10 2.01 -14.13
C ARG A 28 -4.43 1.81 -14.86
N CYS A 29 -5.48 2.50 -14.40
CA CYS A 29 -6.79 2.42 -15.04
C CYS A 29 -6.75 2.99 -16.46
N PHE A 30 -6.08 4.13 -16.69
CA PHE A 30 -5.92 4.66 -18.04
C PHE A 30 -5.22 3.67 -18.97
N LYS A 31 -4.11 3.09 -18.53
CA LYS A 31 -3.42 2.06 -19.31
C LYS A 31 -4.29 0.84 -19.58
N PHE A 32 -5.02 0.35 -18.57
CA PHE A 32 -5.95 -0.76 -18.72
C PHE A 32 -7.06 -0.46 -19.73
N MET A 33 -7.60 0.78 -19.73
CA MET A 33 -8.66 1.19 -20.64
C MET A 33 -8.15 1.34 -22.08
N GLU A 34 -6.91 1.81 -22.27
CA GLU A 34 -6.29 1.99 -23.59
C GLU A 34 -6.18 0.66 -24.35
N GLU A 35 -5.92 -0.42 -23.64
CA GLU A 35 -5.75 -1.78 -24.17
C GLU A 35 -7.07 -2.52 -24.43
N ARG A 36 -8.23 -1.87 -24.18
CA ARG A 36 -9.56 -2.53 -24.18
C ARG A 36 -10.50 -1.94 -25.23
N GLU A 37 -10.80 -2.72 -26.25
CA GLU A 37 -11.74 -2.34 -27.30
C GLU A 37 -13.22 -2.52 -26.90
N ASP A 38 -13.49 -3.47 -25.99
CA ASP A 38 -14.83 -3.88 -25.55
C ASP A 38 -15.53 -2.88 -24.62
N ILE A 39 -14.80 -1.89 -24.10
CA ILE A 39 -15.33 -0.88 -23.15
C ILE A 39 -15.32 0.54 -23.70
N LYS A 40 -15.15 0.71 -25.02
CA LYS A 40 -15.16 2.02 -25.66
C LYS A 40 -16.48 2.78 -25.45
N CYS A 41 -16.38 4.10 -25.41
CA CYS A 41 -17.52 5.01 -25.28
C CYS A 41 -18.37 4.77 -24.03
N GLN A 42 -17.80 4.28 -22.95
CA GLN A 42 -18.50 4.06 -21.69
C GLN A 42 -17.99 4.97 -20.59
N LEU A 43 -18.87 5.34 -19.67
CA LEU A 43 -18.54 6.10 -18.46
C LEU A 43 -18.37 5.15 -17.27
N PHE A 44 -17.29 5.33 -16.52
CA PHE A 44 -16.98 4.58 -15.31
C PHE A 44 -16.68 5.52 -14.13
N ASN A 45 -17.16 5.16 -12.95
CA ASN A 45 -16.69 5.77 -11.72
C ASN A 45 -15.41 5.06 -11.29
N LEU A 46 -14.34 5.83 -11.18
CA LEU A 46 -13.06 5.31 -10.67
C LEU A 46 -12.88 5.76 -9.22
N THR A 47 -13.32 4.94 -8.31
CA THR A 47 -13.17 5.14 -6.87
C THR A 47 -12.90 3.81 -6.19
N LYS A 48 -12.00 3.81 -5.20
CA LYS A 48 -11.69 2.62 -4.39
C LYS A 48 -12.37 2.71 -3.03
N ASP A 49 -12.13 3.78 -2.32
CA ASP A 49 -12.53 3.94 -0.93
C ASP A 49 -13.61 5.03 -0.78
N THR A 50 -14.61 4.74 0.04
CA THR A 50 -15.57 5.74 0.54
C THR A 50 -15.24 6.01 2.00
N ILE A 51 -14.82 7.24 2.30
CA ILE A 51 -14.22 7.62 3.57
C ILE A 51 -14.66 9.03 3.97
N THR A 52 -14.71 9.31 5.26
CA THR A 52 -15.02 10.65 5.75
C THR A 52 -13.78 11.56 5.75
N VAL A 53 -14.00 12.86 5.72
CA VAL A 53 -12.92 13.87 5.85
C VAL A 53 -12.18 13.68 7.17
N LYS A 54 -12.88 13.30 8.25
CA LYS A 54 -12.28 13.00 9.56
C LYS A 54 -11.31 11.84 9.48
N GLU A 55 -11.70 10.73 8.84
CA GLU A 55 -10.84 9.56 8.69
C GLU A 55 -9.59 9.88 7.85
N VAL A 56 -9.73 10.65 6.76
CA VAL A 56 -8.57 11.13 5.99
C VAL A 56 -7.64 11.99 6.86
N ALA A 57 -8.20 12.91 7.67
CA ALA A 57 -7.41 13.74 8.56
C ALA A 57 -6.68 12.94 9.65
N LEU A 58 -7.31 11.88 10.17
CA LEU A 58 -6.69 10.95 11.11
C LEU A 58 -5.54 10.18 10.47
N LEU A 59 -5.69 9.72 9.22
CA LEU A 59 -4.59 9.12 8.46
C LEU A 59 -3.44 10.12 8.26
N CYS A 60 -3.74 11.36 7.92
CA CYS A 60 -2.71 12.40 7.82
C CYS A 60 -1.97 12.61 9.16
N LYS A 61 -2.71 12.66 10.27
CA LYS A 61 -2.14 12.81 11.61
C LYS A 61 -1.30 11.60 12.03
N LYS A 62 -1.68 10.39 11.61
CA LYS A 62 -0.92 9.15 11.84
C LYS A 62 0.52 9.28 11.31
N TYR A 63 0.69 9.91 10.14
CA TYR A 63 1.99 10.05 9.47
C TYR A 63 2.69 11.39 9.72
N ASN A 64 1.96 12.38 10.23
CA ASN A 64 2.54 13.65 10.67
C ASN A 64 1.92 14.06 12.03
N SER A 65 2.56 13.67 13.12
CA SER A 65 2.09 13.94 14.49
C SER A 65 2.00 15.43 14.85
N LYS A 66 2.67 16.31 14.09
CA LYS A 66 2.62 17.77 14.27
C LYS A 66 1.32 18.39 13.76
N ILE A 67 0.51 17.64 13.03
CA ILE A 67 -0.82 18.08 12.62
C ILE A 67 -1.75 18.10 13.84
N SER A 68 -2.43 19.20 14.05
CA SER A 68 -3.56 19.30 14.97
C SER A 68 -4.88 19.20 14.20
N LEU A 69 -5.87 18.55 14.80
CA LEU A 69 -7.24 18.48 14.26
C LEU A 69 -8.13 19.39 15.11
N ARG A 70 -8.91 20.27 14.46
CA ARG A 70 -9.88 21.14 15.11
C ARG A 70 -11.25 20.89 14.51
N GLU A 71 -12.13 20.32 15.28
CA GLU A 71 -13.54 20.18 14.92
C GLU A 71 -14.25 21.54 15.07
N THR A 72 -15.13 21.86 14.14
CA THR A 72 -15.97 23.05 14.17
C THR A 72 -17.41 22.64 13.91
N ASN A 73 -18.35 23.44 14.43
CA ASN A 73 -19.78 23.25 14.21
C ASN A 73 -20.28 23.98 12.95
N ASP A 74 -19.35 24.54 12.17
CA ASP A 74 -19.72 25.22 10.93
C ASP A 74 -20.43 24.25 9.99
N GLU A 75 -21.55 24.69 9.44
CA GLU A 75 -22.30 23.91 8.46
C GLU A 75 -21.50 23.69 7.18
N VAL A 76 -21.68 22.52 6.61
CA VAL A 76 -21.15 22.21 5.28
C VAL A 76 -22.31 22.12 4.29
N PRO A 77 -22.21 22.80 3.16
CA PRO A 77 -23.30 22.84 2.17
C PRO A 77 -23.58 21.48 1.52
N ASN A 78 -22.64 20.53 1.61
CA ASN A 78 -22.79 19.22 1.03
C ASN A 78 -22.04 18.16 1.86
N LEU A 79 -22.77 17.18 2.39
CA LEU A 79 -22.21 16.06 3.13
C LEU A 79 -21.46 15.05 2.24
N GLY A 80 -21.53 15.24 0.93
CA GLY A 80 -20.91 14.34 -0.03
C GLY A 80 -21.79 13.14 -0.38
N PHE A 81 -21.25 12.27 -1.20
CA PHE A 81 -21.91 11.04 -1.64
C PHE A 81 -20.85 9.97 -1.93
N SER A 82 -21.28 8.71 -1.86
CA SER A 82 -20.46 7.60 -2.30
C SER A 82 -20.69 7.30 -3.78
N LEU A 83 -19.61 6.98 -4.49
CA LEU A 83 -19.67 6.52 -5.88
C LEU A 83 -19.52 5.00 -5.93
N SER A 84 -20.35 4.35 -6.73
CA SER A 84 -20.22 2.91 -6.95
C SER A 84 -19.13 2.61 -8.00
N ASN A 85 -18.17 1.77 -7.64
CA ASN A 85 -17.14 1.26 -8.54
C ASN A 85 -17.48 -0.09 -9.19
N LYS A 86 -18.69 -0.62 -8.97
CA LYS A 86 -19.10 -1.96 -9.45
C LYS A 86 -18.92 -2.13 -10.96
N LYS A 87 -19.14 -1.06 -11.74
CA LYS A 87 -19.05 -1.14 -13.20
C LYS A 87 -17.60 -1.32 -13.66
N ILE A 88 -16.64 -0.59 -13.06
CA ILE A 88 -15.21 -0.74 -13.41
C ILE A 88 -14.67 -2.10 -12.97
N LEU A 89 -15.06 -2.57 -11.78
CA LEU A 89 -14.63 -3.89 -11.29
C LEU A 89 -15.13 -5.04 -12.19
N LYS A 90 -16.31 -4.92 -12.77
CA LYS A 90 -16.85 -5.92 -13.73
C LYS A 90 -16.02 -6.03 -15.01
N THR A 91 -15.21 -5.04 -15.36
CA THR A 91 -14.30 -5.12 -16.51
C THR A 91 -13.05 -5.95 -16.23
N GLY A 92 -12.82 -6.39 -14.99
CA GLY A 92 -11.61 -7.08 -14.55
C GLY A 92 -10.53 -6.14 -14.01
N PHE A 93 -10.77 -4.82 -13.96
CA PHE A 93 -9.84 -3.89 -13.33
C PHE A 93 -9.81 -4.12 -11.82
N ASN A 94 -8.61 -4.15 -11.24
CA ASN A 94 -8.38 -4.30 -9.81
C ASN A 94 -7.56 -3.13 -9.26
N PHE A 95 -7.97 -2.59 -8.10
CA PHE A 95 -7.20 -1.61 -7.36
C PHE A 95 -6.10 -2.31 -6.55
N LEU A 96 -4.86 -1.85 -6.67
CA LEU A 96 -3.71 -2.45 -5.98
C LEU A 96 -3.21 -1.62 -4.80
N TYR A 97 -3.41 -0.30 -4.82
CA TYR A 97 -2.83 0.61 -3.84
C TYR A 97 -3.86 1.03 -2.79
N SER A 98 -3.45 1.13 -1.52
CA SER A 98 -4.30 1.62 -0.45
C SER A 98 -4.23 3.14 -0.31
N LEU A 99 -5.29 3.72 0.25
CA LEU A 99 -5.31 5.15 0.59
C LEU A 99 -4.29 5.47 1.69
N ASP A 100 -4.11 4.57 2.65
CA ASP A 100 -3.13 4.71 3.74
C ASP A 100 -1.71 4.83 3.20
N GLU A 101 -1.29 3.94 2.30
CA GLU A 101 0.01 3.99 1.62
C GLU A 101 0.17 5.28 0.82
N SER A 102 -0.85 5.67 0.06
CA SER A 102 -0.81 6.88 -0.77
C SER A 102 -0.66 8.16 0.06
N ILE A 103 -1.36 8.27 1.20
CA ILE A 103 -1.23 9.39 2.13
C ILE A 103 0.16 9.39 2.77
N ARG A 104 0.65 8.24 3.20
CA ARG A 104 1.99 8.09 3.76
C ARG A 104 3.06 8.57 2.78
N GLU A 105 3.03 8.08 1.53
CA GLU A 105 4.00 8.46 0.49
C GLU A 105 3.93 9.94 0.15
N MET A 106 2.72 10.50 0.07
CA MET A 106 2.53 11.92 -0.18
C MET A 106 3.13 12.78 0.94
N ILE A 107 2.90 12.42 2.20
CA ILE A 107 3.46 13.13 3.35
C ILE A 107 4.98 12.97 3.36
N ALA A 108 5.51 11.76 3.15
CA ALA A 108 6.95 11.50 3.09
C ALA A 108 7.65 12.33 2.01
N LYS A 109 6.99 12.48 0.85
CA LYS A 109 7.55 13.21 -0.29
C LYS A 109 7.52 14.73 -0.12
N TRP A 110 6.45 15.26 0.49
CA TRP A 110 6.18 16.70 0.50
C TRP A 110 6.29 17.36 1.87
N SER A 111 6.53 16.59 2.93
CA SER A 111 6.76 17.12 4.27
C SER A 111 8.23 17.04 4.68
N LYS A 112 8.55 17.76 5.76
CA LYS A 112 9.85 17.62 6.45
C LYS A 112 9.85 16.47 7.46
N VAL A 113 8.73 15.72 7.54
CA VAL A 113 8.61 14.57 8.45
C VAL A 113 9.38 13.42 7.84
N ASN A 114 10.35 12.91 8.59
CA ASN A 114 11.08 11.70 8.21
C ASN A 114 10.19 10.48 8.50
N ILE A 115 9.40 10.09 7.51
CA ILE A 115 8.62 8.85 7.58
C ILE A 115 9.49 7.74 7.02
N PRO A 116 9.75 6.67 7.77
CA PRO A 116 10.46 5.52 7.25
C PRO A 116 9.77 5.03 5.97
N LYS A 117 10.51 4.92 4.88
CA LYS A 117 10.00 4.27 3.68
C LYS A 117 9.76 2.81 4.01
N GLU A 118 8.59 2.31 3.64
CA GLU A 118 8.35 0.88 3.65
C GLU A 118 9.06 0.28 2.44
N LEU A 119 10.26 -0.23 2.70
CA LEU A 119 11.16 -0.76 1.69
C LEU A 119 11.04 -2.28 1.56
N GLU A 120 10.36 -2.89 2.51
CA GLU A 120 9.99 -4.29 2.49
C GLU A 120 8.51 -4.43 2.81
N HIS A 121 7.79 -5.16 1.98
CA HIS A 121 6.37 -5.43 2.13
C HIS A 121 6.15 -6.92 2.30
N VAL A 122 5.38 -7.29 3.31
CA VAL A 122 4.88 -8.66 3.47
C VAL A 122 3.45 -8.70 2.92
N ARG A 123 3.27 -9.33 1.79
CA ARG A 123 1.96 -9.52 1.16
C ARG A 123 1.36 -10.84 1.62
N LYS A 124 0.15 -10.79 2.13
CA LYS A 124 -0.67 -11.98 2.35
C LYS A 124 -1.31 -12.40 1.04
N GLY A 125 -1.61 -13.68 0.90
CA GLY A 125 -2.32 -14.17 -0.29
C GLY A 125 -3.63 -13.40 -0.51
N GLU A 126 -3.80 -12.82 -1.69
CA GLU A 126 -4.93 -11.89 -1.96
C GLU A 126 -6.23 -12.62 -2.23
N LYS A 127 -6.16 -13.85 -2.73
CA LYS A 127 -7.32 -14.70 -3.01
C LYS A 127 -7.06 -16.08 -2.44
N GLU A 128 -7.67 -16.35 -1.28
CA GLU A 128 -7.62 -17.66 -0.68
C GLU A 128 -8.88 -18.44 -1.06
N PHE A 129 -8.67 -19.61 -1.63
CA PHE A 129 -9.71 -20.61 -1.81
C PHE A 129 -9.43 -21.77 -0.85
N VAL A 130 -10.40 -22.08 -0.02
CA VAL A 130 -10.29 -23.17 0.99
C VAL A 130 -11.39 -24.17 0.76
N ASP A 131 -11.05 -25.45 0.63
CA ASP A 131 -11.99 -26.57 0.59
C ASP A 131 -11.47 -27.75 1.44
N PHE A 132 -12.14 -28.89 1.39
CA PHE A 132 -11.75 -30.09 2.15
C PHE A 132 -10.37 -30.65 1.76
N ARG A 133 -9.80 -30.26 0.61
CA ARG A 133 -8.48 -30.69 0.12
C ARG A 133 -7.35 -29.80 0.62
N GLY A 134 -7.68 -28.56 1.07
CA GLY A 134 -6.70 -27.60 1.56
C GLY A 134 -6.96 -26.18 1.07
N LYS A 135 -5.86 -25.40 0.94
CA LYS A 135 -5.89 -23.98 0.66
C LYS A 135 -5.07 -23.65 -0.59
N ILE A 136 -5.60 -22.76 -1.42
CA ILE A 136 -4.88 -22.12 -2.52
C ILE A 136 -4.75 -20.64 -2.19
N SER A 137 -3.51 -20.12 -2.14
CA SER A 137 -3.22 -18.69 -1.97
C SER A 137 -2.53 -18.18 -3.24
N ASN A 138 -3.05 -17.10 -3.82
CA ASN A 138 -2.52 -16.50 -5.04
C ASN A 138 -1.81 -15.19 -4.72
N HIS A 139 -0.67 -14.97 -5.37
CA HIS A 139 0.07 -13.72 -5.37
C HIS A 139 0.23 -13.22 -6.80
N GLU A 140 -0.28 -12.02 -7.08
CA GLU A 140 -0.08 -11.39 -8.40
C GLU A 140 1.33 -10.81 -8.50
N LEU A 141 2.03 -11.14 -9.56
CA LEU A 141 3.36 -10.62 -9.89
C LEU A 141 3.25 -9.83 -11.20
N PRO A 142 3.29 -8.50 -11.15
CA PRO A 142 3.05 -7.67 -12.34
C PRO A 142 4.20 -7.69 -13.35
N GLU A 143 5.40 -8.09 -12.92
CA GLU A 143 6.57 -8.15 -13.79
C GLU A 143 6.89 -9.61 -14.19
N PRO A 144 7.47 -9.82 -15.39
CA PRO A 144 7.95 -11.13 -15.79
C PRO A 144 9.01 -11.67 -14.83
N ILE A 145 8.89 -12.95 -14.48
CA ILE A 145 9.90 -13.67 -13.70
C ILE A 145 10.88 -14.31 -14.68
N ASN A 146 12.14 -13.96 -14.57
CA ASN A 146 13.23 -14.53 -15.39
C ASN A 146 14.17 -15.44 -14.61
N LEU A 147 14.05 -15.50 -13.28
CA LEU A 147 14.83 -16.38 -12.43
C LEU A 147 14.01 -16.76 -11.19
N ILE A 148 14.01 -18.06 -10.85
CA ILE A 148 13.46 -18.57 -9.58
C ILE A 148 14.56 -19.34 -8.87
N GLY A 149 14.87 -18.96 -7.63
CA GLY A 149 15.76 -19.69 -6.73
C GLY A 149 14.96 -20.31 -5.58
N LEU A 150 15.26 -21.56 -5.24
CA LEU A 150 14.74 -22.21 -4.04
C LEU A 150 15.80 -22.15 -2.94
N ILE A 151 15.41 -21.73 -1.75
CA ILE A 151 16.32 -21.57 -0.61
C ILE A 151 15.78 -22.35 0.58
N ASP A 152 16.55 -23.34 1.04
CA ASP A 152 16.32 -24.01 2.30
C ASP A 152 17.21 -23.42 3.40
N SER A 153 16.65 -23.16 4.56
CA SER A 153 17.35 -22.62 5.71
C SER A 153 17.16 -23.48 6.94
N LYS A 154 18.25 -23.80 7.63
CA LYS A 154 18.18 -24.52 8.90
C LYS A 154 17.72 -23.57 10.01
N LYS A 155 17.00 -24.10 10.99
CA LYS A 155 16.57 -23.32 12.16
C LYS A 155 17.79 -22.67 12.85
N GLY A 156 17.66 -21.40 13.20
CA GLY A 156 18.70 -20.65 13.91
C GLY A 156 19.84 -20.13 13.02
N THR A 157 19.71 -20.25 11.69
CA THR A 157 20.67 -19.64 10.76
C THR A 157 20.19 -18.28 10.27
N THR A 158 21.13 -17.42 9.92
CA THR A 158 20.86 -16.11 9.31
C THR A 158 21.31 -16.15 7.86
N ARG A 159 20.49 -15.60 6.97
CA ARG A 159 20.80 -15.44 5.55
C ARG A 159 20.66 -14.00 5.12
N ALA A 160 20.97 -13.74 3.85
CA ALA A 160 21.05 -12.44 3.21
C ALA A 160 22.16 -11.59 3.87
N ASN A 161 21.86 -10.66 4.75
CA ASN A 161 22.78 -9.68 5.32
C ASN A 161 23.51 -8.88 4.22
N HIS A 162 22.75 -8.49 3.20
CA HIS A 162 23.22 -7.75 2.03
C HIS A 162 22.15 -6.81 1.52
N TYR A 163 22.42 -6.14 0.40
CA TYR A 163 21.45 -5.34 -0.33
C TYR A 163 21.66 -5.49 -1.83
N HIS A 164 20.64 -5.13 -2.60
CA HIS A 164 20.69 -5.07 -4.05
C HIS A 164 20.61 -3.60 -4.51
N PRO A 165 21.59 -3.07 -5.24
CA PRO A 165 21.57 -1.66 -5.61
C PRO A 165 20.50 -1.32 -6.66
N VAL A 166 20.11 -2.29 -7.49
CA VAL A 166 19.18 -2.07 -8.63
C VAL A 166 18.00 -3.03 -8.60
N GLN A 167 18.19 -4.25 -8.13
CA GLN A 167 17.19 -5.31 -8.19
C GLN A 167 16.17 -5.20 -7.07
N GLU A 168 14.88 -5.36 -7.38
CA GLU A 168 13.84 -5.69 -6.43
C GLU A 168 13.83 -7.22 -6.23
N GLN A 169 13.86 -7.66 -4.98
CA GLN A 169 13.79 -9.08 -4.64
C GLN A 169 12.39 -9.45 -4.16
N LYS A 170 11.87 -10.57 -4.64
CA LYS A 170 10.63 -11.18 -4.16
C LYS A 170 10.93 -12.56 -3.59
N CYS A 171 10.42 -12.84 -2.39
CA CYS A 171 10.60 -14.10 -1.69
C CYS A 171 9.26 -14.65 -1.21
N LEU A 172 8.79 -15.76 -1.79
CA LEU A 172 7.62 -16.48 -1.32
C LEU A 172 8.04 -17.51 -0.28
N VAL A 173 7.45 -17.45 0.92
CA VAL A 173 7.71 -18.43 1.97
C VAL A 173 6.84 -19.66 1.75
N THR A 174 7.47 -20.74 1.29
CA THR A 174 6.76 -21.99 0.98
C THR A 174 6.58 -22.88 2.20
N LYS A 175 7.41 -22.70 3.24
CA LYS A 175 7.34 -23.48 4.49
C LYS A 175 8.04 -22.75 5.63
N GLY A 176 7.41 -22.78 6.81
CA GLY A 176 8.01 -22.29 8.06
C GLY A 176 7.76 -20.81 8.34
N GLN A 177 8.62 -20.25 9.19
CA GLN A 177 8.52 -18.86 9.66
C GLN A 177 9.92 -18.32 9.92
N PHE A 178 10.12 -17.04 9.64
CA PHE A 178 11.36 -16.34 10.01
C PHE A 178 11.11 -14.87 10.34
N ILE A 179 12.15 -14.22 10.88
CA ILE A 179 12.17 -12.79 11.15
C ILE A 179 12.99 -12.12 10.06
N SER A 180 12.36 -11.24 9.29
CA SER A 180 13.07 -10.34 8.38
C SER A 180 13.38 -9.03 9.07
N VAL A 181 14.62 -8.55 8.92
CA VAL A 181 15.06 -7.24 9.42
C VAL A 181 15.62 -6.46 8.24
N TYR A 182 15.14 -5.24 8.04
CA TYR A 182 15.63 -4.39 6.95
C TYR A 182 15.90 -2.94 7.37
N GLN A 183 16.70 -2.25 6.56
CA GLN A 183 17.10 -0.87 6.77
C GLN A 183 17.31 -0.15 5.43
N ASP A 184 16.86 1.09 5.32
CA ASP A 184 17.14 1.97 4.17
C ASP A 184 18.59 2.43 4.18
N LEU A 185 19.36 2.06 3.15
CA LEU A 185 20.76 2.48 3.02
C LEU A 185 20.92 3.89 2.44
N LEU A 186 19.86 4.44 1.82
CA LEU A 186 19.88 5.81 1.29
C LEU A 186 19.65 6.85 2.40
N ASN A 187 19.19 6.43 3.55
CA ASN A 187 18.99 7.29 4.73
C ASN A 187 19.84 6.81 5.90
N LYS A 188 20.92 7.51 6.19
CA LYS A 188 21.86 7.15 7.28
C LYS A 188 21.20 7.04 8.67
N ASN A 189 20.07 7.72 8.87
CA ASN A 189 19.32 7.71 10.14
C ASN A 189 18.11 6.77 10.09
N SER A 190 18.00 5.91 9.09
CA SER A 190 16.89 4.96 8.98
C SER A 190 16.94 3.95 10.12
N PRO A 191 15.84 3.73 10.84
CA PRO A 191 15.75 2.66 11.81
C PRO A 191 15.79 1.30 11.14
N LYS A 192 16.19 0.28 11.88
CA LYS A 192 15.96 -1.11 11.49
C LYS A 192 14.51 -1.45 11.77
N ILE A 193 13.85 -2.06 10.78
CA ILE A 193 12.47 -2.49 10.86
C ILE A 193 12.41 -4.01 10.78
N THR A 194 11.53 -4.61 11.54
CA THR A 194 11.42 -6.06 11.68
C THR A 194 10.03 -6.54 11.29
N HIS A 195 9.96 -7.58 10.47
CA HIS A 195 8.74 -8.31 10.14
C HIS A 195 8.83 -9.78 10.58
N VAL A 196 7.74 -10.31 11.08
CA VAL A 196 7.55 -11.75 11.23
C VAL A 196 6.86 -12.25 9.97
N VAL A 197 7.52 -13.15 9.27
CA VAL A 197 7.07 -13.67 7.98
C VAL A 197 6.73 -15.15 8.11
N ASN A 198 5.56 -15.51 7.63
CA ASN A 198 4.98 -16.84 7.78
C ASN A 198 4.88 -17.56 6.44
N GLU A 199 4.66 -18.86 6.50
CA GLU A 199 4.29 -19.66 5.34
C GLU A 199 3.13 -19.03 4.56
N GLY A 200 3.27 -18.96 3.23
CA GLY A 200 2.32 -18.33 2.33
C GLY A 200 2.50 -16.81 2.15
N ASP A 201 3.38 -16.17 2.89
CA ASP A 201 3.67 -14.73 2.73
C ASP A 201 4.65 -14.49 1.57
N LEU A 202 4.41 -13.43 0.81
CA LEU A 202 5.33 -12.92 -0.20
C LEU A 202 6.01 -11.65 0.32
N ILE A 203 7.34 -11.68 0.48
CA ILE A 203 8.13 -10.50 0.79
C ILE A 203 8.57 -9.83 -0.50
N VAL A 204 8.45 -8.52 -0.57
CA VAL A 204 8.99 -7.70 -1.66
C VAL A 204 9.96 -6.71 -1.06
N THR A 205 11.25 -6.84 -1.38
CA THR A 205 12.34 -5.98 -0.88
C THR A 205 12.84 -5.09 -2.02
N LYS A 206 12.78 -3.78 -1.81
CA LYS A 206 13.16 -2.79 -2.83
C LYS A 206 14.69 -2.63 -2.95
N PRO A 207 15.20 -2.06 -4.06
CA PRO A 207 16.61 -1.72 -4.20
C PRO A 207 17.13 -0.82 -3.06
N ASN A 208 18.42 -0.93 -2.76
CA ASN A 208 19.11 -0.19 -1.71
C ASN A 208 18.57 -0.43 -0.29
N THR A 209 17.92 -1.57 -0.07
CA THR A 209 17.44 -2.01 1.22
C THR A 209 18.36 -3.12 1.74
N ALA A 210 19.11 -2.82 2.80
CA ALA A 210 19.83 -3.87 3.53
C ALA A 210 18.79 -4.76 4.22
N HIS A 211 18.92 -6.07 4.04
CA HIS A 211 17.97 -7.02 4.63
C HIS A 211 18.69 -8.29 5.11
N THR A 212 18.08 -8.92 6.11
CA THR A 212 18.51 -10.21 6.66
C THR A 212 17.27 -11.03 7.05
N MET A 213 17.38 -12.33 6.99
CA MET A 213 16.32 -13.26 7.32
C MET A 213 16.88 -14.50 8.04
#